data_736895cd90326541204f4b61844a2f3f
#
_entry.id   736895cd90326541204f4b61844a2f3f
#
_cell.length_a   1.000
_cell.length_b   1.000
_cell.length_c   1.000
_cell.angle_alpha   90.00
_cell.angle_beta   90.00
_cell.angle_gamma   90.00
#
_symmetry.space_group_name_H-M   'P 1'
#
loop_
_entity.id
_entity.type
_entity.pdbx_description
1 polymer ?
#
loop_
_entity_poly.entity_id
_entity_poly.type
_entity_poly.pdbx_seq_one_letter_code
_entity_poly.pdbx_strand_id
1 'polypeptide(L)'
;VAVVRCNGTCANRPRVNQYDGAKSCAIAASLYGGETGCSFGCLGCGDCVTACQFDAIHMNPETGLPEVDESKCTACGACAKACPRNIIEIRPQGKKSRRVYVQCVNKDKGAVARKACTVACIGCGKCVKVCPFEAITLENNLAYIDPNKCKSCRKCEEVCPQGTIIALNFPPRKPKTEGEAPKAEA
;
A
#
# COMPACT_ATOMS: atom_id res chain seq x y z
N VAL A 1 12.62 -7.57 -1.24
CA VAL A 1 11.40 -8.25 -0.86
C VAL A 1 10.20 -7.63 -1.57
N ALA A 2 9.18 -8.43 -1.88
CA ALA A 2 7.92 -7.92 -2.39
C ALA A 2 7.15 -7.17 -1.30
N VAL A 3 6.49 -6.07 -1.66
CA VAL A 3 5.58 -5.32 -0.79
C VAL A 3 4.25 -5.11 -1.50
N VAL A 4 3.15 -5.21 -0.76
CA VAL A 4 1.79 -5.01 -1.29
C VAL A 4 1.35 -3.58 -1.02
N ARG A 5 1.14 -2.80 -2.06
CA ARG A 5 0.74 -1.40 -2.00
C ARG A 5 -0.78 -1.23 -2.05
N CYS A 6 -1.48 -1.99 -1.23
CA CYS A 6 -2.92 -1.88 -1.06
C CYS A 6 -3.28 -2.20 0.39
N ASN A 7 -4.00 -1.32 1.07
CA ASN A 7 -4.58 -1.53 2.40
C ASN A 7 -6.12 -1.56 2.36
N GLY A 8 -6.67 -1.72 1.17
CA GLY A 8 -8.11 -1.85 0.97
C GLY A 8 -8.61 -3.22 1.39
N THR A 9 -8.64 -3.48 2.69
CA THR A 9 -9.25 -4.69 3.28
C THR A 9 -10.75 -4.73 3.00
N CYS A 10 -11.39 -5.85 3.27
CA CYS A 10 -12.85 -5.98 3.15
C CYS A 10 -13.60 -4.92 3.98
N ALA A 11 -13.06 -4.52 5.14
CA ALA A 11 -13.63 -3.47 5.98
C ALA A 11 -13.43 -2.05 5.41
N ASN A 12 -12.29 -1.79 4.77
CA ASN A 12 -11.93 -0.45 4.27
C ASN A 12 -12.48 -0.16 2.87
N ARG A 13 -12.85 -1.18 2.13
CA ARG A 13 -13.26 -1.11 0.74
C ARG A 13 -14.48 -1.98 0.50
N PRO A 14 -15.69 -1.43 0.68
CA PRO A 14 -16.93 -2.19 0.54
C PRO A 14 -17.11 -2.73 -0.89
N ARG A 15 -17.71 -3.91 -1.00
CA ARG A 15 -18.10 -4.48 -2.27
C ARG A 15 -19.28 -3.68 -2.82
N VAL A 16 -19.24 -3.40 -4.12
CA VAL A 16 -20.32 -2.74 -4.87
C VAL A 16 -20.95 -3.69 -5.90
N ASN A 17 -20.27 -4.80 -6.21
CA ASN A 17 -20.72 -5.84 -7.14
C ASN A 17 -20.35 -7.21 -6.60
N GLN A 18 -21.00 -8.25 -7.12
CA GLN A 18 -20.62 -9.65 -6.95
C GLN A 18 -20.13 -10.20 -8.29
N TYR A 19 -19.05 -10.96 -8.27
CA TYR A 19 -18.48 -11.60 -9.45
C TYR A 19 -18.49 -13.12 -9.31
N ASP A 20 -19.25 -13.78 -10.16
CA ASP A 20 -19.38 -15.23 -10.17
C ASP A 20 -18.62 -15.91 -11.35
N GLY A 21 -17.61 -15.22 -11.91
CA GLY A 21 -16.78 -15.72 -12.98
C GLY A 21 -15.52 -16.44 -12.50
N ALA A 22 -14.61 -16.72 -13.45
CA ALA A 22 -13.34 -17.36 -13.18
C ALA A 22 -12.50 -16.56 -12.16
N LYS A 23 -12.01 -17.24 -11.12
CA LYS A 23 -11.20 -16.61 -10.06
C LYS A 23 -9.77 -16.34 -10.54
N SER A 24 -9.60 -15.33 -11.38
CA SER A 24 -8.31 -14.83 -11.86
C SER A 24 -8.33 -13.30 -11.87
N CYS A 25 -7.28 -12.68 -11.33
CA CYS A 25 -7.11 -11.24 -11.34
C CYS A 25 -7.00 -10.69 -12.77
N ALA A 26 -6.33 -11.40 -13.67
CA ALA A 26 -6.19 -10.99 -15.06
C ALA A 26 -7.55 -10.93 -15.76
N ILE A 27 -8.39 -11.95 -15.58
CA ILE A 27 -9.73 -12.01 -16.17
C ILE A 27 -10.63 -10.95 -15.53
N ALA A 28 -10.68 -10.86 -14.21
CA ALA A 28 -11.49 -9.87 -13.52
C ALA A 28 -11.12 -8.43 -13.90
N ALA A 29 -9.83 -8.14 -14.07
CA ALA A 29 -9.36 -6.82 -14.49
C ALA A 29 -9.79 -6.45 -15.91
N SER A 30 -9.85 -7.41 -16.83
CA SER A 30 -10.22 -7.18 -18.23
C SER A 30 -11.72 -7.06 -18.43
N LEU A 31 -12.53 -7.77 -17.62
CA LEU A 31 -13.98 -7.85 -17.84
C LEU A 31 -14.73 -6.69 -17.18
N TYR A 32 -14.47 -6.37 -15.91
CA TYR A 32 -15.36 -5.43 -15.22
C TYR A 32 -14.72 -4.59 -14.09
N GLY A 33 -13.43 -4.73 -13.90
CA GLY A 33 -12.67 -3.87 -12.98
C GLY A 33 -12.72 -4.22 -11.49
N GLY A 34 -13.40 -5.29 -11.08
CA GLY A 34 -13.40 -5.79 -9.70
C GLY A 34 -14.70 -5.53 -8.93
N GLU A 35 -14.85 -6.21 -7.79
CA GLU A 35 -16.05 -6.17 -6.95
C GLU A 35 -16.20 -4.91 -6.11
N THR A 36 -15.19 -4.08 -6.04
CA THR A 36 -15.15 -2.89 -5.17
C THR A 36 -15.11 -1.61 -5.97
N GLY A 37 -15.51 -0.50 -5.36
CA GLY A 37 -15.49 0.82 -6.00
C GLY A 37 -14.09 1.38 -6.33
N CYS A 38 -13.00 0.69 -5.92
CA CYS A 38 -11.64 1.12 -6.21
C CYS A 38 -11.08 0.45 -7.47
N SER A 39 -10.98 1.17 -8.57
CA SER A 39 -10.45 0.67 -9.85
C SER A 39 -8.98 0.28 -9.82
N PHE A 40 -8.24 0.64 -8.79
CA PHE A 40 -6.79 0.39 -8.64
C PHE A 40 -6.46 -0.69 -7.60
N GLY A 41 -7.40 -1.02 -6.72
CA GLY A 41 -7.15 -1.91 -5.58
C GLY A 41 -6.99 -3.38 -5.95
N CYS A 42 -6.58 -4.18 -4.97
CA CYS A 42 -6.45 -5.64 -5.11
C CYS A 42 -7.78 -6.28 -5.54
N LEU A 43 -7.74 -7.22 -6.47
CA LEU A 43 -8.91 -7.96 -6.94
C LEU A 43 -9.22 -9.20 -6.08
N GLY A 44 -8.25 -9.64 -5.27
CA GLY A 44 -8.47 -10.72 -4.31
C GLY A 44 -8.48 -12.14 -4.89
N CYS A 45 -8.22 -12.34 -6.21
CA CYS A 45 -8.29 -13.67 -6.82
C CYS A 45 -7.05 -14.54 -6.61
N GLY A 46 -5.90 -13.98 -6.19
CA GLY A 46 -4.72 -14.77 -5.81
C GLY A 46 -3.75 -15.12 -6.94
N ASP A 47 -3.81 -14.50 -8.14
CA ASP A 47 -2.85 -14.78 -9.23
C ASP A 47 -1.39 -14.58 -8.80
N CYS A 48 -1.13 -13.63 -7.88
CA CYS A 48 0.19 -13.41 -7.30
C CYS A 48 0.66 -14.59 -6.42
N VAL A 49 -0.25 -15.28 -5.76
CA VAL A 49 0.03 -16.48 -4.96
C VAL A 49 0.38 -17.63 -5.87
N THR A 50 -0.43 -17.88 -6.90
CA THR A 50 -0.19 -18.94 -7.91
C THR A 50 1.14 -18.74 -8.64
N ALA A 51 1.56 -17.49 -8.88
CA ALA A 51 2.81 -17.17 -9.53
C ALA A 51 4.05 -17.32 -8.64
N CYS A 52 3.88 -17.50 -7.33
CA CYS A 52 4.99 -17.59 -6.39
C CYS A 52 5.49 -19.05 -6.27
N GLN A 53 6.72 -19.31 -6.72
CA GLN A 53 7.34 -20.64 -6.63
C GLN A 53 7.96 -20.92 -5.26
N PHE A 54 8.03 -19.94 -4.36
CA PHE A 54 8.70 -20.02 -3.07
C PHE A 54 7.72 -20.10 -1.89
N ASP A 55 6.43 -20.20 -2.15
CA ASP A 55 5.39 -20.15 -1.11
C ASP A 55 5.57 -18.97 -0.15
N ALA A 56 5.99 -17.82 -0.70
CA ALA A 56 6.30 -16.61 0.06
C ALA A 56 5.14 -15.58 0.08
N ILE A 57 4.02 -15.87 -0.57
CA ILE A 57 2.87 -14.98 -0.62
C ILE A 57 1.58 -15.80 -0.57
N HIS A 58 0.64 -15.40 0.27
CA HIS A 58 -0.65 -16.06 0.44
C HIS A 58 -1.76 -15.03 0.66
N MET A 59 -3.00 -15.43 0.38
CA MET A 59 -4.16 -14.57 0.62
C MET A 59 -4.57 -14.67 2.09
N ASN A 60 -4.66 -13.54 2.76
CA ASN A 60 -5.25 -13.48 4.10
C ASN A 60 -6.78 -13.48 3.96
N PRO A 61 -7.50 -14.46 4.51
CA PRO A 61 -8.96 -14.58 4.38
C PRO A 61 -9.72 -13.47 5.11
N GLU A 62 -9.16 -12.92 6.18
CA GLU A 62 -9.80 -11.85 6.96
C GLU A 62 -9.73 -10.49 6.25
N THR A 63 -8.59 -10.19 5.66
CA THR A 63 -8.35 -8.90 4.99
C THR A 63 -8.72 -8.92 3.51
N GLY A 64 -8.74 -10.09 2.88
CA GLY A 64 -8.89 -10.26 1.43
C GLY A 64 -7.69 -9.77 0.62
N LEU A 65 -6.55 -9.55 1.27
CA LEU A 65 -5.32 -9.05 0.65
C LEU A 65 -4.21 -10.10 0.66
N PRO A 66 -3.26 -10.05 -0.30
CA PRO A 66 -2.09 -10.89 -0.24
C PRO A 66 -1.10 -10.39 0.82
N GLU A 67 -0.55 -11.33 1.58
CA GLU A 67 0.50 -11.11 2.56
C GLU A 67 1.79 -11.81 2.12
N VAL A 68 2.93 -11.18 2.38
CA VAL A 68 4.24 -11.67 1.98
C VAL A 68 5.02 -12.13 3.20
N ASP A 69 5.44 -13.39 3.19
CA ASP A 69 6.42 -13.92 4.14
C ASP A 69 7.82 -13.46 3.70
N GLU A 70 8.38 -12.52 4.44
CA GLU A 70 9.68 -11.92 4.14
C GLU A 70 10.82 -12.92 4.27
N SER A 71 10.67 -13.98 5.07
CA SER A 71 11.69 -15.00 5.30
C SER A 71 11.84 -15.94 4.10
N LYS A 72 10.77 -16.16 3.34
CA LYS A 72 10.73 -17.01 2.15
C LYS A 72 10.91 -16.20 0.85
N CYS A 73 10.66 -14.90 0.87
CA CYS A 73 10.63 -14.07 -0.33
C CYS A 73 12.03 -13.81 -0.91
N THR A 74 12.29 -14.33 -2.11
CA THR A 74 13.55 -14.15 -2.84
C THR A 74 13.60 -12.88 -3.69
N ALA A 75 12.56 -12.05 -3.67
CA ALA A 75 12.45 -10.84 -4.49
C ALA A 75 12.51 -11.08 -6.02
N CYS A 76 12.12 -12.24 -6.50
CA CYS A 76 12.19 -12.60 -7.92
C CYS A 76 11.26 -11.81 -8.84
N GLY A 77 10.22 -11.14 -8.28
CA GLY A 77 9.30 -10.29 -9.02
C GLY A 77 8.16 -11.01 -9.74
N ALA A 78 8.03 -12.34 -9.67
CA ALA A 78 6.97 -13.10 -10.35
C ALA A 78 5.57 -12.62 -9.93
N CYS A 79 5.33 -12.41 -8.63
CA CYS A 79 4.08 -11.89 -8.10
C CYS A 79 3.75 -10.46 -8.58
N ALA A 80 4.77 -9.62 -8.76
CA ALA A 80 4.59 -8.27 -9.29
C ALA A 80 4.19 -8.29 -10.77
N LYS A 81 4.80 -9.17 -11.57
CA LYS A 81 4.46 -9.37 -12.99
C LYS A 81 3.04 -9.96 -13.17
N ALA A 82 2.63 -10.87 -12.29
CA ALA A 82 1.31 -11.48 -12.33
C ALA A 82 0.17 -10.54 -11.93
N CYS A 83 0.48 -9.41 -11.27
CA CYS A 83 -0.55 -8.50 -10.78
C CYS A 83 -1.01 -7.50 -11.85
N PRO A 84 -2.24 -7.59 -12.39
CA PRO A 84 -2.73 -6.69 -13.44
C PRO A 84 -2.94 -5.25 -12.94
N ARG A 85 -3.00 -5.06 -11.61
CA ARG A 85 -3.17 -3.75 -10.96
C ARG A 85 -1.85 -3.12 -10.53
N ASN A 86 -0.71 -3.79 -10.72
CA ASN A 86 0.61 -3.31 -10.33
C ASN A 86 0.70 -2.85 -8.87
N ILE A 87 0.01 -3.56 -7.97
CA ILE A 87 0.00 -3.24 -6.53
C ILE A 87 1.18 -3.87 -5.77
N ILE A 88 1.91 -4.77 -6.41
CA ILE A 88 3.07 -5.42 -5.80
C ILE A 88 4.34 -4.82 -6.37
N GLU A 89 5.23 -4.38 -5.50
CA GLU A 89 6.49 -3.75 -5.83
C GLU A 89 7.64 -4.47 -5.13
N ILE A 90 8.78 -4.63 -5.83
CA ILE A 90 9.98 -5.18 -5.21
C ILE A 90 10.78 -4.02 -4.60
N ARG A 91 11.02 -4.08 -3.29
CA ARG A 91 11.77 -3.08 -2.55
C ARG A 91 12.99 -3.67 -1.85
N PRO A 92 14.08 -2.89 -1.71
CA PRO A 92 15.22 -3.31 -0.91
C PRO A 92 14.79 -3.50 0.55
N GLN A 93 15.38 -4.48 1.20
CA GLN A 93 15.29 -4.63 2.66
C GLN A 93 16.27 -3.64 3.32
N GLY A 94 15.74 -2.65 4.03
CA GLY A 94 16.54 -1.74 4.82
C GLY A 94 17.15 -2.44 6.06
N LYS A 95 17.97 -1.71 6.83
CA LYS A 95 18.51 -2.21 8.10
C LYS A 95 17.38 -2.73 9.00
N LYS A 96 17.52 -3.95 9.52
CA LYS A 96 16.49 -4.66 10.31
C LYS A 96 15.17 -4.83 9.56
N SER A 97 15.21 -5.01 8.24
CA SER A 97 14.02 -5.12 7.36
C SER A 97 13.04 -3.95 7.45
N ARG A 98 13.47 -2.78 7.93
CA ARG A 98 12.62 -1.60 8.09
C ARG A 98 12.28 -0.96 6.76
N ARG A 99 10.99 -0.68 6.54
CA ARG A 99 10.48 -0.04 5.34
C ARG A 99 9.36 0.92 5.67
N VAL A 100 9.31 2.03 4.93
CA VAL A 100 8.20 2.99 4.97
C VAL A 100 7.71 3.18 3.55
N TYR A 101 6.42 2.98 3.30
CA TYR A 101 5.85 3.15 1.96
C TYR A 101 4.36 3.50 2.01
N VAL A 102 3.86 4.02 0.89
CA VAL A 102 2.44 4.32 0.70
C VAL A 102 1.72 3.04 0.29
N GLN A 103 0.79 2.59 1.13
CA GLN A 103 0.01 1.37 0.91
C GLN A 103 -1.25 1.67 0.09
N CYS A 104 -1.06 2.34 -1.05
CA CYS A 104 -2.09 2.69 -2.01
C CYS A 104 -1.48 2.89 -3.40
N VAL A 105 -2.25 2.60 -4.45
CA VAL A 105 -1.90 2.88 -5.86
C VAL A 105 -3.02 3.62 -6.59
N ASN A 106 -4.04 4.08 -5.88
CA ASN A 106 -5.17 4.82 -6.44
C ASN A 106 -4.71 6.21 -6.90
N LYS A 107 -5.05 6.57 -8.16
CA LYS A 107 -4.71 7.84 -8.80
C LYS A 107 -5.92 8.77 -8.98
N ASP A 108 -7.09 8.37 -8.49
CA ASP A 108 -8.29 9.19 -8.52
C ASP A 108 -8.13 10.46 -7.68
N LYS A 109 -8.94 11.46 -7.98
CA LYS A 109 -9.03 12.66 -7.13
C LYS A 109 -9.41 12.27 -5.70
N GLY A 110 -8.84 12.94 -4.71
CA GLY A 110 -8.94 12.58 -3.30
C GLY A 110 -10.35 12.30 -2.79
N ALA A 111 -11.36 13.05 -3.26
CA ALA A 111 -12.76 12.82 -2.90
C ALA A 111 -13.30 11.47 -3.43
N VAL A 112 -12.96 11.10 -4.67
CA VAL A 112 -13.32 9.82 -5.28
C VAL A 112 -12.59 8.67 -4.62
N ALA A 113 -11.28 8.81 -4.43
CA ALA A 113 -10.45 7.81 -3.78
C ALA A 113 -10.94 7.48 -2.36
N ARG A 114 -11.29 8.51 -1.56
CA ARG A 114 -11.82 8.36 -0.21
C ARG A 114 -13.18 7.69 -0.17
N LYS A 115 -14.04 7.97 -1.16
CA LYS A 115 -15.36 7.32 -1.28
C LYS A 115 -15.22 5.83 -1.61
N ALA A 116 -14.22 5.47 -2.41
CA ALA A 116 -13.98 4.09 -2.82
C ALA A 116 -13.25 3.26 -1.75
N CYS A 117 -12.42 3.89 -0.90
CA CYS A 117 -11.65 3.21 0.15
C CYS A 117 -11.30 4.19 1.27
N THR A 118 -11.65 3.84 2.52
CA THR A 118 -11.49 4.71 3.69
C THR A 118 -10.03 5.04 4.01
N VAL A 119 -9.09 4.19 3.60
CA VAL A 119 -7.64 4.35 3.82
C VAL A 119 -6.88 4.72 2.54
N ALA A 120 -7.58 5.18 1.51
CA ALA A 120 -6.95 5.59 0.25
C ALA A 120 -6.07 6.83 0.42
N CYS A 121 -5.01 6.93 -0.38
CA CYS A 121 -4.27 8.17 -0.54
C CYS A 121 -5.16 9.22 -1.21
N ILE A 122 -5.30 10.39 -0.60
CA ILE A 122 -6.13 11.50 -1.10
C ILE A 122 -5.30 12.60 -1.80
N GLY A 123 -4.01 12.38 -2.01
CA GLY A 123 -3.15 13.35 -2.67
C GLY A 123 -2.93 14.66 -1.91
N CYS A 124 -3.10 14.69 -0.59
CA CYS A 124 -3.08 15.94 0.21
C CYS A 124 -1.70 16.62 0.34
N GLY A 125 -0.61 15.94 -0.02
CA GLY A 125 0.75 16.49 -0.01
C GLY A 125 1.39 16.69 1.37
N LYS A 126 0.70 16.43 2.49
CA LYS A 126 1.25 16.62 3.84
C LYS A 126 2.54 15.84 4.09
N CYS A 127 2.60 14.59 3.58
CA CYS A 127 3.78 13.74 3.71
C CYS A 127 5.00 14.29 2.95
N VAL A 128 4.78 14.95 1.80
CA VAL A 128 5.85 15.59 1.01
C VAL A 128 6.46 16.73 1.81
N LYS A 129 5.62 17.60 2.39
CA LYS A 129 6.07 18.79 3.14
C LYS A 129 6.92 18.46 4.37
N VAL A 130 6.69 17.31 5.02
CA VAL A 130 7.42 16.94 6.24
C VAL A 130 8.63 16.05 5.99
N CYS A 131 8.89 15.68 4.73
CA CYS A 131 10.00 14.79 4.40
C CYS A 131 11.32 15.57 4.29
N PRO A 132 12.26 15.45 5.25
CA PRO A 132 13.51 16.20 5.22
C PRO A 132 14.52 15.66 4.19
N PHE A 133 14.19 14.51 3.54
CA PHE A 133 15.08 13.84 2.58
C PHE A 133 14.57 13.92 1.15
N GLU A 134 13.51 14.69 0.90
CA GLU A 134 12.88 14.81 -0.42
C GLU A 134 12.60 13.43 -1.08
N ALA A 135 12.33 12.43 -0.23
CA ALA A 135 12.11 11.06 -0.66
C ALA A 135 10.66 10.79 -1.13
N ILE A 136 9.79 11.78 -1.08
CA ILE A 136 8.36 11.61 -1.37
C ILE A 136 7.97 12.52 -2.53
N THR A 137 7.48 11.91 -3.61
CA THR A 137 6.87 12.60 -4.75
C THR A 137 5.35 12.49 -4.67
N LEU A 138 4.66 13.44 -5.28
CA LEU A 138 3.21 13.43 -5.43
C LEU A 138 2.87 13.59 -6.91
N GLU A 139 2.40 12.51 -7.53
CA GLU A 139 2.04 12.50 -8.94
C GLU A 139 0.66 11.85 -9.11
N ASN A 140 -0.17 12.40 -9.98
CA ASN A 140 -1.50 11.88 -10.27
C ASN A 140 -2.31 11.59 -8.97
N ASN A 141 -2.35 12.53 -8.03
CA ASN A 141 -3.02 12.45 -6.74
C ASN A 141 -2.51 11.32 -5.81
N LEU A 142 -1.37 10.71 -6.11
CA LEU A 142 -0.80 9.61 -5.36
C LEU A 142 0.60 9.97 -4.85
N ALA A 143 0.83 9.81 -3.55
CA ALA A 143 2.16 9.93 -2.98
C ALA A 143 2.97 8.65 -3.23
N TYR A 144 4.24 8.81 -3.54
CA TYR A 144 5.20 7.71 -3.67
C TYR A 144 6.43 8.00 -2.82
N ILE A 145 6.91 7.00 -2.09
CA ILE A 145 8.12 7.09 -1.27
C ILE A 145 9.23 6.29 -1.97
N ASP A 146 10.28 7.00 -2.43
CA ASP A 146 11.46 6.38 -3.02
C ASP A 146 12.26 5.63 -1.95
N PRO A 147 12.41 4.30 -2.05
CA PRO A 147 13.12 3.51 -1.06
C PRO A 147 14.61 3.84 -0.97
N ASN A 148 15.22 4.37 -2.04
CA ASN A 148 16.65 4.71 -2.06
C ASN A 148 16.95 6.02 -1.32
N LYS A 149 16.04 6.99 -1.39
CA LYS A 149 16.15 8.29 -0.69
C LYS A 149 15.63 8.22 0.75
N CYS A 150 14.68 7.32 1.03
CA CYS A 150 14.01 7.25 2.33
C CYS A 150 14.94 6.76 3.44
N LYS A 151 15.13 7.57 4.47
CA LYS A 151 15.91 7.22 5.68
C LYS A 151 15.05 6.61 6.80
N SER A 152 13.83 6.22 6.51
CA SER A 152 12.93 5.52 7.45
C SER A 152 12.65 6.30 8.77
N CYS A 153 12.58 7.62 8.71
CA CYS A 153 12.35 8.49 9.89
C CYS A 153 10.91 8.49 10.40
N ARG A 154 9.93 8.01 9.61
CA ARG A 154 8.50 7.86 9.94
C ARG A 154 7.71 9.18 10.14
N LYS A 155 8.27 10.36 9.88
CA LYS A 155 7.55 11.64 10.01
C LYS A 155 6.30 11.71 9.11
N CYS A 156 6.40 11.14 7.90
CA CYS A 156 5.29 11.11 6.94
C CYS A 156 4.11 10.24 7.38
N GLU A 157 4.36 9.18 8.16
CA GLU A 157 3.33 8.31 8.72
C GLU A 157 2.46 9.07 9.74
N GLU A 158 3.08 9.93 10.56
CA GLU A 158 2.40 10.71 11.61
C GLU A 158 1.40 11.74 11.07
N VAL A 159 1.74 12.34 9.94
CA VAL A 159 0.94 13.42 9.34
C VAL A 159 -0.09 12.91 8.33
N CYS A 160 -0.10 11.61 8.05
CA CYS A 160 -1.02 11.04 7.07
C CYS A 160 -2.44 10.95 7.65
N PRO A 161 -3.41 11.75 7.15
CA PRO A 161 -4.76 11.79 7.74
C PRO A 161 -5.56 10.52 7.45
N GLN A 162 -5.16 9.75 6.42
CA GLN A 162 -5.84 8.51 6.01
C GLN A 162 -5.11 7.25 6.52
N GLY A 163 -3.99 7.38 7.24
CA GLY A 163 -3.20 6.22 7.65
C GLY A 163 -2.67 5.36 6.50
N THR A 164 -2.55 5.95 5.30
CA THR A 164 -2.13 5.23 4.08
C THR A 164 -0.65 4.85 4.08
N ILE A 165 0.16 5.54 4.87
CA ILE A 165 1.60 5.30 4.98
C ILE A 165 1.85 4.35 6.13
N ILE A 166 2.53 3.25 5.85
CA ILE A 166 2.89 2.28 6.87
C ILE A 166 4.40 2.21 7.07
N ALA A 167 4.78 1.83 8.28
CA ALA A 167 6.15 1.58 8.67
C ALA A 167 6.27 0.15 9.21
N LEU A 168 6.92 -0.74 8.45
CA LEU A 168 7.09 -2.15 8.82
C LEU A 168 8.39 -2.37 9.59
N ASN A 169 8.36 -3.32 10.52
CA ASN A 169 9.51 -3.78 11.32
C ASN A 169 10.13 -2.68 12.20
N PHE A 170 9.31 -1.75 12.66
CA PHE A 170 9.72 -0.76 13.65
C PHE A 170 9.22 -1.15 15.05
N PRO A 171 9.96 -0.76 16.10
CA PRO A 171 9.43 -0.88 17.45
C PRO A 171 8.17 -0.03 17.63
N PRO A 172 7.24 -0.43 18.49
CA PRO A 172 6.07 0.38 18.81
C PRO A 172 6.50 1.78 19.25
N ARG A 173 5.76 2.80 18.82
CA ARG A 173 6.02 4.18 19.24
C ARG A 173 5.68 4.33 20.72
N LYS A 174 6.50 5.06 21.44
CA LYS A 174 6.12 5.55 22.76
C LYS A 174 4.90 6.46 22.57
N PRO A 175 3.86 6.36 23.44
CA PRO A 175 2.73 7.28 23.38
C PRO A 175 3.27 8.71 23.47
N LYS A 176 2.77 9.61 22.63
CA LYS A 176 3.08 11.04 22.75
C LYS A 176 2.52 11.47 24.10
N THR A 177 3.38 11.89 25.00
CA THR A 177 2.94 12.68 26.16
C THR A 177 2.33 13.96 25.59
N GLU A 178 1.06 14.22 25.92
CA GLU A 178 0.37 15.46 25.57
C GLU A 178 1.21 16.62 26.14
N GLY A 179 1.86 17.41 25.27
CA GLY A 179 2.64 18.55 25.75
C GLY A 179 3.68 19.17 24.82
N GLU A 180 3.87 18.70 23.59
CA GLU A 180 4.77 19.42 22.67
C GLU A 180 4.02 19.94 21.44
N ALA A 181 3.57 21.19 21.57
CA ALA A 181 3.16 22.01 20.43
C ALA A 181 4.36 22.18 19.46
N PRO A 182 4.16 22.16 18.13
CA PRO A 182 5.24 22.38 17.18
C PRO A 182 5.76 23.80 17.35
N LYS A 183 7.03 23.97 17.69
CA LYS A 183 7.72 25.25 17.63
C LYS A 183 7.71 25.69 16.15
N ALA A 184 6.97 26.76 15.88
CA ALA A 184 7.10 27.54 14.66
C ALA A 184 8.48 28.21 14.73
N GLU A 185 9.41 27.78 13.88
CA GLU A 185 10.62 28.54 13.62
C GLU A 185 10.33 29.55 12.52
N ALA A 186 10.64 30.79 12.84
CA ALA A 186 10.50 32.00 12.02
C ALA A 186 11.42 31.98 10.79
#